data_3808a6d8ae42d156e2604e6757321f0e
#
_entry.id   3808a6d8ae42d156e2604e6757321f0e
#
_cell.length_a   1.000
_cell.length_b   1.000
_cell.length_c   1.000
_cell.angle_alpha   90.00
_cell.angle_beta   90.00
_cell.angle_gamma   90.00
#
_symmetry.space_group_name_H-M   'P 1'
#
loop_
_entity.id
_entity.type
_entity.pdbx_description
1 polymer ?
#
loop_
_entity_poly.entity_id
_entity_poly.type
_entity_poly.pdbx_seq_one_letter_code
_entity_poly.pdbx_strand_id
1 'polypeptide(L)'
;MGGRCSQENEWAERIANGLKTSLIDLGVICGEKPQRMDPPARKVGPTTVLRTDEGGIFIPDIKEDVVGTVIKMGTILGKLVNPETMDDLQEFVAPFEKTAVLLLRPHISVVEGGAMIYVVAPIKEEVDT
;
A
#
# COMPACT_ATOMS: atom_id res chain seq x y z
N MET A 1 -1.24 5.74 -6.51
CA MET A 1 -2.05 5.91 -7.68
C MET A 1 -1.27 5.86 -9.00
N GLY A 2 -1.88 5.43 -10.06
CA GLY A 2 -1.33 4.84 -11.25
C GLY A 2 -0.41 5.62 -12.19
N GLY A 3 -0.25 6.91 -12.07
CA GLY A 3 0.42 7.73 -13.11
C GLY A 3 1.90 7.45 -13.38
N ARG A 4 2.52 6.55 -12.68
CA ARG A 4 3.92 6.17 -12.88
C ARG A 4 4.18 4.68 -12.67
N CYS A 5 3.14 3.86 -12.63
CA CYS A 5 3.31 2.43 -12.51
C CYS A 5 2.94 1.72 -13.79
N SER A 6 3.48 0.52 -13.97
CA SER A 6 3.25 -0.30 -15.16
C SER A 6 1.82 -0.85 -15.29
N GLN A 7 0.96 -0.58 -14.32
CA GLN A 7 -0.38 -1.13 -14.20
C GLN A 7 -1.49 -0.09 -14.47
N GLU A 8 -1.18 1.01 -15.16
CA GLU A 8 -2.15 2.09 -15.39
C GLU A 8 -3.44 1.63 -16.04
N ASN A 9 -3.35 0.79 -17.07
CA ASN A 9 -4.53 0.31 -17.78
C ASN A 9 -5.41 -0.57 -16.89
N GLU A 10 -4.80 -1.42 -16.08
CA GLU A 10 -5.51 -2.27 -15.12
C GLU A 10 -6.24 -1.41 -14.07
N TRP A 11 -5.56 -0.41 -13.52
CA TRP A 11 -6.15 0.51 -12.56
C TRP A 11 -7.28 1.33 -13.15
N ALA A 12 -7.13 1.79 -14.40
CA ALA A 12 -8.18 2.54 -15.09
C ALA A 12 -9.43 1.68 -15.29
N GLU A 13 -9.26 0.41 -15.67
CA GLU A 13 -10.38 -0.52 -15.84
C GLU A 13 -11.09 -0.81 -14.51
N ARG A 14 -10.34 -1.01 -13.44
CA ARG A 14 -10.91 -1.23 -12.09
C ARG A 14 -11.70 -0.02 -11.62
N ILE A 15 -11.19 1.19 -11.81
CA ILE A 15 -11.89 2.43 -11.46
C ILE A 15 -13.17 2.58 -12.29
N ALA A 16 -13.10 2.35 -13.59
CA ALA A 16 -14.25 2.42 -14.48
C ALA A 16 -15.36 1.43 -14.08
N ASN A 17 -14.99 0.20 -13.75
CA ASN A 17 -15.92 -0.83 -13.28
C ASN A 17 -16.54 -0.45 -11.92
N GLY A 18 -15.78 0.12 -11.02
CA GLY A 18 -16.28 0.62 -9.74
C GLY A 18 -17.30 1.75 -9.91
N LEU A 19 -17.01 2.69 -10.79
CA LEU A 19 -17.95 3.78 -11.13
C LEU A 19 -19.23 3.25 -11.77
N LYS A 20 -19.11 2.31 -12.69
CA LYS A 20 -20.26 1.67 -13.33
C LYS A 20 -21.14 0.95 -12.31
N THR A 21 -20.54 0.20 -11.39
CA THR A 21 -21.24 -0.48 -10.31
C THR A 21 -22.00 0.52 -9.43
N SER A 22 -21.36 1.63 -9.07
CA SER A 22 -21.98 2.69 -8.26
C SER A 22 -23.19 3.32 -8.96
N LEU A 23 -23.08 3.59 -10.28
CA LEU A 23 -24.18 4.15 -11.07
C LEU A 23 -25.35 3.19 -11.19
N ILE A 24 -25.09 1.89 -11.29
CA ILE A 24 -26.14 0.86 -11.29
C ILE A 24 -26.83 0.79 -9.93
N ASP A 25 -26.09 0.79 -8.84
CA ASP A 25 -26.61 0.77 -7.48
C ASP A 25 -27.47 2.00 -7.17
N LEU A 26 -27.11 3.16 -7.71
CA LEU A 26 -27.87 4.40 -7.54
C LEU A 26 -29.06 4.51 -8.49
N GLY A 27 -29.25 3.56 -9.42
CA GLY A 27 -30.34 3.58 -10.37
C GLY A 27 -30.18 4.58 -11.53
N VAL A 28 -28.99 5.14 -11.71
CA VAL A 28 -28.71 6.12 -12.79
C VAL A 28 -28.64 5.42 -14.15
N ILE A 29 -28.06 4.23 -14.19
CA ILE A 29 -28.00 3.41 -15.41
C ILE A 29 -28.53 1.99 -15.12
N CYS A 30 -28.99 1.31 -16.17
CA CYS A 30 -29.43 -0.06 -16.08
C CYS A 30 -28.32 -1.01 -16.60
N GLY A 31 -28.28 -2.21 -16.09
CA GLY A 31 -27.36 -3.23 -16.54
C GLY A 31 -26.94 -4.19 -15.44
N GLU A 32 -26.12 -5.16 -15.81
CA GLU A 32 -25.52 -6.06 -14.85
C GLU A 32 -24.26 -5.44 -14.28
N LYS A 33 -24.05 -5.60 -12.96
CA LYS A 33 -22.83 -5.16 -12.31
C LYS A 33 -21.64 -5.95 -12.82
N PRO A 34 -20.48 -5.30 -13.10
CA PRO A 34 -19.26 -6.02 -13.44
C PRO A 34 -18.91 -7.03 -12.35
N GLN A 35 -18.37 -8.17 -12.75
CA GLN A 35 -17.92 -9.18 -11.81
C GLN A 35 -16.77 -8.62 -10.97
N ARG A 36 -16.88 -8.76 -9.66
CA ARG A 36 -15.83 -8.34 -8.75
C ARG A 36 -14.68 -9.34 -8.78
N MET A 37 -13.49 -8.85 -9.10
CA MET A 37 -12.28 -9.66 -9.16
C MET A 37 -11.33 -9.37 -7.99
N ASP A 38 -11.65 -8.38 -7.16
CA ASP A 38 -10.83 -8.00 -6.03
C ASP A 38 -11.08 -8.90 -4.82
N PRO A 39 -10.06 -9.08 -3.96
CA PRO A 39 -10.28 -9.75 -2.69
C PRO A 39 -11.30 -8.98 -1.83
N PRO A 40 -11.92 -9.63 -0.82
CA PRO A 40 -12.87 -8.96 0.07
C PRO A 40 -12.30 -7.69 0.68
N ALA A 41 -13.15 -6.69 0.85
CA ALA A 41 -12.74 -5.46 1.52
C ALA A 41 -12.39 -5.74 2.99
N ARG A 42 -11.40 -5.02 3.50
CA ARG A 42 -10.96 -5.13 4.89
C ARG A 42 -11.11 -3.79 5.59
N LYS A 43 -11.55 -3.85 6.82
CA LYS A 43 -11.67 -2.67 7.65
C LYS A 43 -10.38 -2.50 8.44
N VAL A 44 -9.77 -1.33 8.33
CA VAL A 44 -8.51 -1.02 9.00
C VAL A 44 -8.72 -0.04 10.14
N GLY A 45 -7.81 -0.06 11.09
CA GLY A 45 -7.77 0.91 12.18
C GLY A 45 -7.06 2.21 11.79
N PRO A 46 -6.70 3.03 12.77
CA PRO A 46 -5.98 4.27 12.53
C PRO A 46 -4.65 4.03 11.81
N THR A 47 -4.33 4.87 10.84
CA THR A 47 -3.09 4.78 10.09
C THR A 47 -1.89 5.24 10.90
N THR A 48 -0.75 4.59 10.66
CA THR A 48 0.54 4.99 11.19
C THR A 48 1.49 5.25 10.03
N VAL A 49 2.20 6.37 10.09
CA VAL A 49 3.19 6.72 9.08
C VAL A 49 4.57 6.33 9.59
N LEU A 50 5.25 5.46 8.85
CA LEU A 50 6.63 5.10 9.14
C LEU A 50 7.55 6.07 8.41
N ARG A 51 8.37 6.79 9.19
CA ARG A 51 9.27 7.83 8.70
C ARG A 51 10.72 7.47 8.98
N THR A 52 11.62 8.03 8.17
CA THR A 52 13.05 7.91 8.42
C THR A 52 13.45 8.84 9.57
N ASP A 53 14.37 8.37 10.42
CA ASP A 53 14.96 9.19 11.49
C ASP A 53 16.06 10.10 10.94
N GLU A 54 16.73 9.67 9.88
CA GLU A 54 17.82 10.42 9.25
C GLU A 54 17.80 10.23 7.72
N GLY A 55 18.60 11.01 7.02
CA GLY A 55 18.74 10.87 5.56
C GLY A 55 19.58 9.66 5.18
N GLY A 56 19.37 9.14 3.99
CA GLY A 56 20.12 8.00 3.47
C GLY A 56 19.50 7.44 2.19
N ILE A 57 19.89 6.22 1.87
CA ILE A 57 19.32 5.48 0.75
C ILE A 57 18.29 4.49 1.29
N PHE A 58 17.06 4.64 0.84
CA PHE A 58 15.99 3.70 1.15
C PHE A 58 15.98 2.54 0.15
N ILE A 59 15.99 1.31 0.69
CA ILE A 59 15.94 0.07 -0.11
C ILE A 59 14.69 -0.72 0.31
N PRO A 60 13.67 -0.84 -0.57
CA PRO A 60 12.47 -1.61 -0.25
C PRO A 60 12.71 -3.12 -0.34
N ASP A 61 12.10 -3.88 0.56
CA ASP A 61 12.04 -5.35 0.50
C ASP A 61 10.71 -5.86 -0.04
N ILE A 62 9.69 -5.00 -0.06
CA ILE A 62 8.35 -5.35 -0.57
C ILE A 62 8.04 -4.57 -1.84
N LYS A 63 7.19 -5.16 -2.68
CA LYS A 63 6.78 -4.58 -3.96
C LYS A 63 5.38 -4.00 -3.88
N GLU A 64 4.98 -3.31 -4.94
CA GLU A 64 3.66 -2.67 -5.06
C GLU A 64 2.48 -3.64 -4.91
N ASP A 65 2.65 -4.91 -5.26
CA ASP A 65 1.63 -5.94 -5.16
C ASP A 65 1.21 -6.27 -3.73
N VAL A 66 2.01 -5.84 -2.76
CA VAL A 66 1.73 -6.04 -1.32
C VAL A 66 0.63 -5.10 -0.82
N VAL A 67 0.38 -3.97 -1.50
CA VAL A 67 -0.67 -3.02 -1.11
C VAL A 67 -2.03 -3.72 -1.10
N GLY A 68 -2.73 -3.62 0.02
CA GLY A 68 -4.01 -4.29 0.23
C GLY A 68 -3.93 -5.73 0.73
N THR A 69 -2.73 -6.29 0.88
CA THR A 69 -2.55 -7.63 1.46
C THR A 69 -2.30 -7.56 2.96
N VAL A 70 -2.36 -8.70 3.63
CA VAL A 70 -2.10 -8.81 5.06
C VAL A 70 -0.64 -9.21 5.28
N ILE A 71 0.06 -8.45 6.12
CA ILE A 71 1.46 -8.72 6.48
C ILE A 71 1.54 -8.99 7.98
N LYS A 72 2.29 -10.01 8.36
CA LYS A 72 2.49 -10.38 9.76
C LYS A 72 3.44 -9.42 10.46
N MET A 73 3.24 -9.24 11.77
CA MET A 73 4.14 -8.46 12.63
C MET A 73 5.58 -8.96 12.49
N GLY A 74 6.53 -8.02 12.43
CA GLY A 74 7.95 -8.31 12.34
C GLY A 74 8.46 -8.59 10.93
N THR A 75 7.58 -8.62 9.93
CA THR A 75 8.01 -8.74 8.53
C THR A 75 8.79 -7.49 8.12
N ILE A 76 9.96 -7.68 7.55
CA ILE A 76 10.81 -6.57 7.10
C ILE A 76 10.20 -5.96 5.83
N LEU A 77 9.90 -4.67 5.90
CA LEU A 77 9.32 -3.91 4.78
C LEU A 77 10.40 -3.28 3.91
N GLY A 78 11.49 -2.86 4.53
CA GLY A 78 12.60 -2.22 3.85
C GLY A 78 13.62 -1.71 4.85
N LYS A 79 14.68 -1.09 4.34
CA LYS A 79 15.75 -0.55 5.19
C LYS A 79 16.30 0.77 4.65
N LEU A 80 16.89 1.53 5.54
CA LEU A 80 17.64 2.74 5.24
C LEU A 80 19.12 2.45 5.45
N VAL A 81 19.97 2.78 4.48
CA VAL A 81 21.41 2.58 4.56
C VAL A 81 22.17 3.89 4.43
N ASN A 82 23.35 3.93 5.04
CA ASN A 82 24.28 5.05 4.90
C ASN A 82 24.91 5.02 3.50
N PRO A 83 24.79 6.10 2.70
CA PRO A 83 25.32 6.12 1.34
C PRO A 83 26.86 6.03 1.25
N GLU A 84 27.56 6.39 2.32
CA GLU A 84 29.03 6.35 2.36
C GLU A 84 29.58 5.00 2.75
N THR A 85 28.97 4.36 3.77
CA THR A 85 29.47 3.11 4.35
C THR A 85 28.64 1.88 3.97
N MET A 86 27.43 2.10 3.45
CA MET A 86 26.41 1.05 3.17
C MET A 86 25.95 0.29 4.42
N ASP A 87 26.20 0.84 5.60
CA ASP A 87 25.69 0.27 6.85
C ASP A 87 24.19 0.52 7.01
N ASP A 88 23.52 -0.42 7.62
CA ASP A 88 22.09 -0.29 7.92
C ASP A 88 21.87 0.76 9.02
N LEU A 89 21.09 1.79 8.72
CA LEU A 89 20.76 2.86 9.66
C LEU A 89 19.43 2.63 10.37
N GLN A 90 18.46 2.12 9.64
CA GLN A 90 17.11 1.92 10.14
C GLN A 90 16.44 0.77 9.37
N GLU A 91 15.71 -0.06 10.10
CA GLU A 91 14.93 -1.14 9.51
C GLU A 91 13.45 -0.85 9.73
N PHE A 92 12.66 -1.01 8.67
CA PHE A 92 11.21 -0.84 8.74
C PHE A 92 10.55 -2.21 8.81
N VAL A 93 9.77 -2.42 9.86
CA VAL A 93 9.06 -3.68 10.10
C VAL A 93 7.57 -3.44 10.28
N ALA A 94 6.76 -4.44 9.97
CA ALA A 94 5.33 -4.39 10.19
C ALA A 94 5.03 -4.30 11.69
N PRO A 95 4.36 -3.22 12.16
CA PRO A 95 4.19 -2.98 13.60
C PRO A 95 2.98 -3.66 14.23
N PHE A 96 2.09 -4.22 13.43
CA PHE A 96 0.85 -4.82 13.91
C PHE A 96 0.80 -6.32 13.58
N GLU A 97 0.07 -7.07 14.39
CA GLU A 97 -0.10 -8.51 14.18
C GLU A 97 -0.64 -8.84 12.79
N LYS A 98 -1.63 -8.06 12.34
CA LYS A 98 -2.12 -8.05 10.95
C LYS A 98 -2.00 -6.64 10.43
N THR A 99 -0.99 -6.40 9.61
CA THR A 99 -0.69 -5.07 9.06
C THR A 99 -1.16 -4.98 7.63
N ALA A 100 -1.91 -3.91 7.31
CA ALA A 100 -2.20 -3.51 5.95
C ALA A 100 -1.22 -2.41 5.54
N VAL A 101 -0.57 -2.57 4.41
CA VAL A 101 0.24 -1.52 3.80
C VAL A 101 -0.65 -0.74 2.83
N LEU A 102 -0.85 0.54 3.12
CA LEU A 102 -1.73 1.40 2.33
C LEU A 102 -0.96 2.21 1.30
N LEU A 103 0.28 2.56 1.61
CA LEU A 103 1.15 3.33 0.73
C LEU A 103 2.60 2.92 0.98
N LEU A 104 3.37 2.81 -0.09
CA LEU A 104 4.78 2.44 -0.01
C LEU A 104 5.60 3.16 -1.09
N ARG A 105 6.93 3.18 -0.88
CA ARG A 105 7.89 3.57 -1.90
C ARG A 105 8.41 2.31 -2.59
N PRO A 106 8.11 2.10 -3.87
CA PRO A 106 8.44 0.82 -4.54
C PRO A 106 9.88 0.72 -5.03
N HIS A 107 10.62 1.83 -5.06
CA HIS A 107 11.95 1.90 -5.66
C HIS A 107 13.00 2.38 -4.66
N ILE A 108 14.25 1.97 -4.91
CA ILE A 108 15.41 2.51 -4.22
C ILE A 108 15.45 4.02 -4.45
N SER A 109 15.58 4.79 -3.39
CA SER A 109 15.56 6.24 -3.47
C SER A 109 16.43 6.89 -2.39
N VAL A 110 16.94 8.07 -2.70
CA VAL A 110 17.59 8.92 -1.71
C VAL A 110 16.51 9.67 -0.96
N VAL A 111 16.56 9.63 0.37
CA VAL A 111 15.56 10.27 1.23
C VAL A 111 16.21 11.16 2.28
N GLU A 112 15.48 12.16 2.72
CA GLU A 112 15.88 13.04 3.82
C GLU A 112 15.34 12.52 5.15
N GLY A 113 15.87 13.02 6.26
CA GLY A 113 15.33 12.73 7.58
C GLY A 113 13.88 13.18 7.71
N GLY A 114 13.04 12.33 8.29
CA GLY A 114 11.61 12.57 8.40
C GLY A 114 10.79 12.23 7.16
N ALA A 115 11.40 11.64 6.13
CA ALA A 115 10.68 11.24 4.92
C ALA A 115 9.65 10.14 5.21
N MET A 116 8.47 10.27 4.63
CA MET A 116 7.43 9.26 4.71
C MET A 116 7.79 8.07 3.81
N ILE A 117 7.90 6.88 4.38
CA ILE A 117 8.26 5.67 3.66
C ILE A 117 7.06 4.75 3.48
N TYR A 118 6.34 4.46 4.56
CA TYR A 118 5.17 3.60 4.54
C TYR A 118 4.01 4.23 5.30
N VAL A 119 2.81 4.01 4.82
CA VAL A 119 1.59 4.22 5.60
C VAL A 119 0.98 2.85 5.84
N VAL A 120 0.85 2.47 7.09
CA VAL A 120 0.35 1.16 7.53
C VAL A 120 -0.81 1.33 8.49
N ALA A 121 -1.64 0.30 8.61
CA ALA A 121 -2.73 0.28 9.55
C ALA A 121 -3.00 -1.14 10.05
N PRO A 122 -3.51 -1.31 11.28
CA PRO A 122 -3.94 -2.62 11.73
C PRO A 122 -5.24 -3.04 11.01
N ILE A 123 -5.35 -4.30 10.66
CA ILE A 123 -6.59 -4.85 10.10
C ILE A 123 -7.50 -5.24 11.26
N LYS A 124 -8.71 -4.70 11.28
CA LYS A 124 -9.69 -4.99 12.33
C LYS A 124 -10.60 -6.15 11.99
N GLU A 125 -11.10 -6.17 10.76
CA GLU A 125 -12.01 -7.21 10.29
C GLU A 125 -12.02 -7.29 8.76
N GLU A 126 -12.38 -8.45 8.24
CA GLU A 126 -12.67 -8.61 6.82
C GLU A 126 -14.18 -8.34 6.63
N VAL A 127 -14.49 -7.55 5.62
CA VAL A 127 -15.88 -7.23 5.28
C VAL A 127 -16.29 -8.10 4.10
N ASP A 128 -17.22 -9.02 4.35
CA ASP A 128 -17.83 -9.83 3.30
C ASP A 128 -18.84 -8.97 2.53
N THR A 129 -18.61 -8.85 1.24
CA THR A 129 -19.52 -8.10 0.35
C THR A 129 -19.90 -8.94 -0.87
#